data_fc52bbefd6ff2438c04448a1fdffda40
#
_entry.id   fc52bbefd6ff2438c04448a1fdffda40
#
_cell.length_a   1.000
_cell.length_b   1.000
_cell.length_c   1.000
_cell.angle_alpha   90.00
_cell.angle_beta   90.00
_cell.angle_gamma   90.00
#
_symmetry.space_group_name_H-M   'P 1'
#
loop_
_entity.id
_entity.type
_entity.pdbx_description
1 polymer ?
#
loop_
_entity_poly.entity_id
_entity_poly.type
_entity_poly.pdbx_seq_one_letter_code
_entity_poly.pdbx_strand_id
1 'polypeptide(L)'
;MQPDLHCRTLAAHTLKHFRALSPLTHCMTNDVVQTFTANTLLALGASPAMVIDPVEARPFAAIANALLVNVGTLTASRADAMRGAVESAYDAKTPWTLDPVAVGALEFRRRFCLDLLSLRPAAIRGNASEILALSG
;
A
#
# COMPACT_ATOMS: atom_id res chain seq x y z
N MET A 1 -19.16 -8.85 20.47
CA MET A 1 -19.42 -9.50 19.16
C MET A 1 -18.41 -10.64 19.00
N GLN A 2 -18.83 -11.88 19.00
CA GLN A 2 -17.92 -12.98 18.68
C GLN A 2 -17.61 -12.92 17.17
N PRO A 3 -16.33 -12.95 16.76
CA PRO A 3 -16.00 -13.04 15.35
C PRO A 3 -16.60 -14.33 14.79
N ASP A 4 -17.23 -14.23 13.64
CA ASP A 4 -17.80 -15.37 12.94
C ASP A 4 -16.72 -16.45 12.76
N LEU A 5 -17.05 -17.68 13.07
CA LEU A 5 -16.12 -18.83 12.95
C LEU A 5 -15.61 -18.97 11.51
N HIS A 6 -16.45 -18.62 10.54
CA HIS A 6 -16.09 -18.59 9.12
C HIS A 6 -14.96 -17.58 8.84
N CYS A 7 -15.03 -16.37 9.40
CA CYS A 7 -13.98 -15.35 9.25
C CYS A 7 -12.65 -15.80 9.86
N ARG A 8 -12.68 -16.48 11.00
CA ARG A 8 -11.46 -17.01 11.64
C ARG A 8 -10.81 -18.10 10.79
N THR A 9 -11.60 -19.01 10.25
CA THR A 9 -11.10 -20.08 9.39
C THR A 9 -10.50 -19.53 8.10
N LEU A 10 -11.17 -18.55 7.49
CA LEU A 10 -10.67 -17.87 6.29
C LEU A 10 -9.35 -17.12 6.57
N ALA A 11 -9.29 -16.39 7.69
CA ALA A 11 -8.07 -15.66 8.07
C ALA A 11 -6.90 -16.62 8.32
N ALA A 12 -7.12 -17.73 9.03
CA ALA A 12 -6.09 -18.73 9.28
C ALA A 12 -5.59 -19.38 7.99
N HIS A 13 -6.49 -19.73 7.09
CA HIS A 13 -6.14 -20.30 5.78
C HIS A 13 -5.35 -19.30 4.93
N THR A 14 -5.80 -18.04 4.87
CA THR A 14 -5.13 -16.97 4.12
C THR A 14 -3.71 -16.73 4.67
N LEU A 15 -3.56 -16.68 5.99
CA LEU A 15 -2.24 -16.50 6.62
C LEU A 15 -1.30 -17.66 6.32
N LYS A 16 -1.79 -18.89 6.36
CA LYS A 16 -1.00 -20.08 6.01
C LYS A 16 -0.50 -20.03 4.57
N HIS A 17 -1.39 -19.67 3.64
CA HIS A 17 -1.06 -19.52 2.23
C HIS A 17 -0.07 -18.37 1.99
N PHE A 18 -0.31 -17.23 2.63
CA PHE A 18 0.57 -16.07 2.58
C PHE A 18 2.00 -16.40 3.03
N ARG A 19 2.14 -17.11 4.16
CA ARG A 19 3.45 -17.57 4.66
C ARG A 19 4.15 -18.54 3.71
N ALA A 20 3.42 -19.42 3.06
CA ALA A 20 3.98 -20.35 2.09
C ALA A 20 4.52 -19.64 0.84
N LEU A 21 3.94 -18.52 0.45
CA LEU A 21 4.35 -17.72 -0.70
C LEU A 21 5.52 -16.78 -0.38
N SER A 22 5.68 -16.36 0.88
CA SER A 22 6.65 -15.32 1.29
C SER A 22 6.68 -14.13 0.32
N PRO A 23 5.54 -13.44 0.09
CA PRO A 23 5.43 -12.50 -1.02
C PRO A 23 6.37 -11.32 -0.87
N LEU A 24 7.03 -10.94 -1.97
CA LEU A 24 7.80 -9.72 -2.08
C LEU A 24 6.84 -8.52 -2.06
N THR A 25 6.89 -7.73 -1.02
CA THR A 25 6.00 -6.59 -0.81
C THR A 25 6.78 -5.29 -0.91
N HIS A 26 6.53 -4.52 -1.95
CA HIS A 26 7.10 -3.19 -2.11
C HIS A 26 6.34 -2.21 -1.23
N CYS A 27 7.01 -1.56 -0.28
CA CYS A 27 6.42 -0.63 0.67
C CYS A 27 6.94 0.79 0.45
N MET A 28 6.08 1.66 -0.05
CA MET A 28 6.30 3.10 -0.10
C MET A 28 5.44 3.76 0.98
N THR A 29 5.97 3.80 2.19
CA THR A 29 5.24 4.24 3.38
C THR A 29 5.82 5.53 3.96
N ASN A 30 5.22 6.04 5.02
CA ASN A 30 5.66 7.25 5.71
C ASN A 30 6.81 6.99 6.69
N ASP A 31 7.53 8.03 7.08
CA ASP A 31 8.72 7.94 7.92
C ASP A 31 8.44 7.44 9.35
N VAL A 32 7.21 7.64 9.83
CA VAL A 32 6.82 7.28 11.21
C VAL A 32 6.68 5.77 11.38
N VAL A 33 6.24 5.04 10.33
CA VAL A 33 5.85 3.63 10.44
C VAL A 33 6.72 2.67 9.62
N GLN A 34 7.81 3.12 9.02
CA GLN A 34 8.66 2.27 8.17
C GLN A 34 9.10 0.98 8.86
N THR A 35 9.75 1.12 10.01
CA THR A 35 10.25 -0.03 10.79
C THR A 35 9.10 -0.91 11.27
N PHE A 36 8.01 -0.30 11.74
CA PHE A 36 6.83 -1.05 12.18
C PHE A 36 6.20 -1.86 11.04
N THR A 37 6.04 -1.25 9.87
CA THR A 37 5.49 -1.92 8.68
C THR A 37 6.38 -3.08 8.24
N ALA A 38 7.69 -2.86 8.15
CA ALA A 38 8.64 -3.91 7.78
C ALA A 38 8.60 -5.07 8.76
N ASN A 39 8.66 -4.81 10.06
CA ASN A 39 8.67 -5.85 11.09
C ASN A 39 7.34 -6.62 11.14
N THR A 40 6.21 -5.95 10.95
CA THR A 40 4.89 -6.60 10.88
C THR A 40 4.82 -7.56 9.70
N LEU A 41 5.24 -7.13 8.52
CA LEU A 41 5.24 -7.96 7.32
C LEU A 41 6.21 -9.15 7.45
N LEU A 42 7.40 -8.95 8.01
CA LEU A 42 8.34 -10.04 8.33
C LEU A 42 7.73 -11.06 9.30
N ALA A 43 7.08 -10.60 10.35
CA ALA A 43 6.41 -11.47 11.32
C ALA A 43 5.27 -12.28 10.69
N LEU A 44 4.59 -11.73 9.69
CA LEU A 44 3.56 -12.41 8.90
C LEU A 44 4.12 -13.40 7.88
N GLY A 45 5.41 -13.32 7.56
CA GLY A 45 6.08 -14.20 6.59
C GLY A 45 6.24 -13.59 5.19
N ALA A 46 6.06 -12.29 5.02
CA ALA A 46 6.38 -11.58 3.78
C ALA A 46 7.86 -11.18 3.70
N SER A 47 8.27 -10.75 2.52
CA SER A 47 9.57 -10.14 2.24
C SER A 47 9.36 -8.65 1.92
N PRO A 48 9.33 -7.76 2.93
CA PRO A 48 9.12 -6.34 2.71
C PRO A 48 10.37 -5.68 2.13
N ALA A 49 10.17 -4.75 1.20
CA ALA A 49 11.23 -3.92 0.62
C ALA A 49 10.81 -2.45 0.61
N MET A 50 11.64 -1.60 1.24
CA MET A 50 11.40 -0.15 1.37
C MET A 50 12.15 0.61 0.25
N VAL A 51 11.71 0.44 -0.99
CA VAL A 51 12.33 1.08 -2.16
C VAL A 51 11.58 2.38 -2.47
N ILE A 52 12.22 3.52 -2.24
CA ILE A 52 11.59 4.85 -2.31
C ILE A 52 12.22 5.80 -3.34
N ASP A 53 13.39 5.47 -3.87
CA ASP A 53 14.03 6.29 -4.90
C ASP A 53 13.27 6.17 -6.23
N PRO A 54 13.01 7.29 -6.96
CA PRO A 54 12.25 7.26 -8.20
C PRO A 54 12.84 6.36 -9.29
N VAL A 55 14.18 6.24 -9.33
CA VAL A 55 14.87 5.41 -10.33
C VAL A 55 14.68 3.92 -10.06
N GLU A 56 14.67 3.55 -8.77
CA GLU A 56 14.55 2.15 -8.33
C GLU A 56 13.08 1.72 -8.13
N ALA A 57 12.23 2.61 -7.60
CA ALA A 57 10.85 2.28 -7.24
C ALA A 57 10.01 1.82 -8.45
N ARG A 58 10.20 2.46 -9.60
CA ARG A 58 9.45 2.12 -10.82
C ARG A 58 9.72 0.69 -11.30
N PRO A 59 10.96 0.26 -11.59
CA PRO A 59 11.23 -1.12 -12.00
C PRO A 59 10.95 -2.12 -10.89
N PHE A 60 11.16 -1.76 -9.62
CA PHE A 60 10.92 -2.65 -8.50
C PHE A 60 9.43 -2.97 -8.31
N ALA A 61 8.54 -2.01 -8.51
CA ALA A 61 7.09 -2.22 -8.42
C ALA A 61 6.57 -3.25 -9.44
N ALA A 62 7.20 -3.38 -10.60
CA ALA A 62 6.82 -4.34 -11.62
C ALA A 62 7.14 -5.80 -11.24
N ILE A 63 8.16 -6.02 -10.42
CA ILE A 63 8.60 -7.37 -10.02
C ILE A 63 8.08 -7.79 -8.64
N ALA A 64 7.54 -6.87 -7.85
CA ALA A 64 6.94 -7.17 -6.56
C ALA A 64 5.62 -7.96 -6.71
N ASN A 65 5.27 -8.74 -5.69
CA ASN A 65 3.99 -9.43 -5.65
C ASN A 65 2.85 -8.50 -5.22
N ALA A 66 3.17 -7.41 -4.51
CA ALA A 66 2.23 -6.37 -4.12
C ALA A 66 2.95 -5.06 -3.83
N LEU A 67 2.24 -3.92 -3.98
CA LEU A 67 2.74 -2.59 -3.66
C LEU A 67 1.83 -1.93 -2.62
N LEU A 68 2.42 -1.36 -1.57
CA LEU A 68 1.76 -0.47 -0.61
C LEU A 68 2.19 0.98 -0.86
N VAL A 69 1.21 1.87 -1.02
CA VAL A 69 1.41 3.32 -1.08
C VAL A 69 0.68 3.98 0.07
N ASN A 70 1.43 4.52 1.01
CA ASN A 70 0.93 5.29 2.15
C ASN A 70 1.43 6.73 2.04
N VAL A 71 0.52 7.70 1.98
CA VAL A 71 0.82 9.11 1.72
C VAL A 71 1.12 9.93 2.97
N GLY A 72 1.35 9.31 4.12
CA GLY A 72 1.89 9.98 5.29
C GLY A 72 3.27 10.57 4.99
N THR A 73 3.60 11.72 5.59
CA THR A 73 4.87 12.45 5.33
C THR A 73 5.19 12.63 3.82
N LEU A 74 4.16 12.86 3.00
CA LEU A 74 4.31 13.03 1.55
C LEU A 74 5.10 14.30 1.21
N THR A 75 6.07 14.16 0.32
CA THR A 75 6.79 15.27 -0.33
C THR A 75 6.58 15.19 -1.84
N ALA A 76 6.90 16.26 -2.57
CA ALA A 76 6.81 16.26 -4.04
C ALA A 76 7.63 15.13 -4.66
N SER A 77 8.86 14.95 -4.21
CA SER A 77 9.74 13.87 -4.71
C SER A 77 9.18 12.47 -4.42
N ARG A 78 8.58 12.27 -3.23
CA ARG A 78 7.91 11.00 -2.91
C ARG A 78 6.68 10.77 -3.76
N ALA A 79 5.90 11.82 -4.02
CA ALA A 79 4.73 11.72 -4.89
C ALA A 79 5.13 11.28 -6.30
N ASP A 80 6.21 11.84 -6.86
CA ASP A 80 6.72 11.45 -8.17
C ASP A 80 7.17 9.98 -8.19
N ALA A 81 7.93 9.56 -7.17
CA ALA A 81 8.37 8.17 -7.03
C ALA A 81 7.18 7.20 -6.89
N MET A 82 6.20 7.54 -6.05
CA MET A 82 4.98 6.74 -5.84
C MET A 82 4.15 6.64 -7.11
N ARG A 83 3.97 7.75 -7.85
CA ARG A 83 3.26 7.75 -9.14
C ARG A 83 3.92 6.80 -10.12
N GLY A 84 5.23 6.90 -10.30
CA GLY A 84 5.98 6.02 -11.19
C GLY A 84 5.89 4.54 -10.80
N ALA A 85 5.92 4.24 -9.50
CA ALA A 85 5.76 2.88 -9.00
C ALA A 85 4.34 2.34 -9.24
N VAL A 86 3.30 3.15 -9.00
CA VAL A 86 1.91 2.75 -9.23
C VAL A 86 1.61 2.54 -10.71
N GLU A 87 2.11 3.42 -11.60
CA GLU A 87 2.00 3.23 -13.05
C GLU A 87 2.63 1.90 -13.48
N SER A 88 3.84 1.63 -13.01
CA SER A 88 4.56 0.39 -13.31
C SER A 88 3.85 -0.85 -12.75
N ALA A 89 3.31 -0.78 -11.53
CA ALA A 89 2.50 -1.84 -10.94
C ALA A 89 1.21 -2.08 -11.75
N TYR A 90 0.54 -1.01 -12.19
CA TYR A 90 -0.66 -1.10 -13.03
C TYR A 90 -0.37 -1.81 -14.36
N ASP A 91 0.70 -1.42 -15.06
CA ASP A 91 1.11 -2.04 -16.33
C ASP A 91 1.48 -3.52 -16.14
N ALA A 92 2.19 -3.84 -15.07
CA ALA A 92 2.60 -5.20 -14.72
C ALA A 92 1.48 -6.05 -14.09
N LYS A 93 0.30 -5.46 -13.82
CA LYS A 93 -0.83 -6.08 -13.11
C LYS A 93 -0.46 -6.50 -11.67
N THR A 94 0.49 -5.86 -11.07
CA THR A 94 0.83 -6.01 -9.66
C THR A 94 -0.28 -5.34 -8.83
N PRO A 95 -0.96 -6.05 -7.91
CA PRO A 95 -1.96 -5.44 -7.05
C PRO A 95 -1.31 -4.43 -6.12
N TRP A 96 -1.99 -3.30 -5.90
CA TRP A 96 -1.50 -2.28 -5.00
C TRP A 96 -2.58 -1.76 -4.07
N THR A 97 -2.16 -1.30 -2.90
CA THR A 97 -3.02 -0.76 -1.85
C THR A 97 -2.71 0.71 -1.64
N LEU A 98 -3.76 1.54 -1.57
CA LEU A 98 -3.68 2.94 -1.20
C LEU A 98 -4.04 3.13 0.28
N ASP A 99 -3.16 3.80 1.02
CA ASP A 99 -3.42 4.27 2.39
C ASP A 99 -3.40 5.81 2.40
N PRO A 100 -4.59 6.47 2.31
CA PRO A 100 -4.72 7.91 2.07
C PRO A 100 -4.65 8.72 3.36
N VAL A 101 -3.55 8.65 4.06
CA VAL A 101 -3.35 9.28 5.37
C VAL A 101 -3.64 10.77 5.33
N ALA A 102 -4.60 11.22 6.15
CA ALA A 102 -4.96 12.62 6.39
C ALA A 102 -5.40 13.41 5.15
N VAL A 103 -5.96 12.76 4.13
CA VAL A 103 -6.41 13.41 2.89
C VAL A 103 -7.55 14.40 3.11
N GLY A 104 -8.32 14.27 4.18
CA GLY A 104 -9.41 15.20 4.49
C GLY A 104 -8.94 16.61 4.87
N ALA A 105 -7.72 16.74 5.40
CA ALA A 105 -7.16 18.00 5.88
C ALA A 105 -6.05 18.57 4.96
N LEU A 106 -5.45 17.74 4.12
CA LEU A 106 -4.25 18.09 3.35
C LEU A 106 -4.49 17.96 1.84
N GLU A 107 -4.75 19.08 1.21
CA GLU A 107 -5.16 19.16 -0.19
C GLU A 107 -4.14 18.54 -1.16
N PHE A 108 -2.84 18.71 -0.92
CA PHE A 108 -1.81 18.08 -1.74
C PHE A 108 -1.92 16.55 -1.75
N ARG A 109 -2.11 15.94 -0.57
CA ARG A 109 -2.32 14.50 -0.45
C ARG A 109 -3.64 14.07 -1.09
N ARG A 110 -4.70 14.85 -0.90
CA ARG A 110 -6.01 14.57 -1.46
C ARG A 110 -5.96 14.51 -2.99
N ARG A 111 -5.43 15.54 -3.63
CA ARG A 111 -5.28 15.58 -5.10
C ARG A 111 -4.45 14.42 -5.60
N PHE A 112 -3.31 14.18 -4.99
CA PHE A 112 -2.44 13.06 -5.35
C PHE A 112 -3.16 11.70 -5.26
N CYS A 113 -3.89 11.44 -4.16
CA CYS A 113 -4.65 10.21 -4.02
C CYS A 113 -5.78 10.09 -5.07
N LEU A 114 -6.52 11.17 -5.33
CA LEU A 114 -7.58 11.17 -6.36
C LEU A 114 -7.01 10.86 -7.75
N ASP A 115 -5.86 11.41 -8.11
CA ASP A 115 -5.19 11.10 -9.37
C ASP A 115 -4.84 9.61 -9.48
N LEU A 116 -4.34 9.02 -8.38
CA LEU A 116 -3.96 7.61 -8.33
C LEU A 116 -5.15 6.64 -8.43
N LEU A 117 -6.37 7.05 -8.09
CA LEU A 117 -7.56 6.19 -8.19
C LEU A 117 -7.82 5.68 -9.62
N SER A 118 -7.43 6.46 -10.63
CA SER A 118 -7.54 6.04 -12.04
C SER A 118 -6.71 4.79 -12.36
N LEU A 119 -5.67 4.52 -11.58
CA LEU A 119 -4.80 3.35 -11.68
C LEU A 119 -5.28 2.14 -10.86
N ARG A 120 -6.54 2.18 -10.43
CA ARG A 120 -7.31 1.06 -9.88
C ARG A 120 -6.61 0.32 -8.74
N PRO A 121 -6.47 0.92 -7.55
CA PRO A 121 -5.96 0.19 -6.39
C PRO A 121 -6.82 -1.07 -6.13
N ALA A 122 -6.17 -2.18 -5.80
CA ALA A 122 -6.86 -3.41 -5.41
C ALA A 122 -7.55 -3.27 -4.05
N ALA A 123 -7.03 -2.39 -3.20
CA ALA A 123 -7.61 -2.05 -1.90
C ALA A 123 -7.31 -0.60 -1.53
N ILE A 124 -8.22 0.01 -0.78
CA ILE A 124 -8.01 1.30 -0.11
C ILE A 124 -8.19 1.05 1.39
N ARG A 125 -7.16 1.37 2.16
CA ARG A 125 -7.17 1.23 3.62
C ARG A 125 -7.17 2.60 4.26
N GLY A 126 -8.22 2.95 4.94
CA GLY A 126 -8.33 4.23 5.64
C GLY A 126 -9.40 4.19 6.72
N ASN A 127 -9.42 5.22 7.55
CA ASN A 127 -10.53 5.45 8.47
C ASN A 127 -11.72 6.08 7.72
N ALA A 128 -12.86 6.18 8.41
CA ALA A 128 -14.09 6.69 7.79
C ALA A 128 -13.93 8.09 7.17
N SER A 129 -13.20 8.99 7.84
CA SER A 129 -13.01 10.36 7.34
C SER A 129 -12.12 10.42 6.09
N GLU A 130 -11.12 9.56 6.01
CA GLU A 130 -10.24 9.45 4.84
C GLU A 130 -11.00 8.89 3.63
N ILE A 131 -11.80 7.85 3.84
CA ILE A 131 -12.62 7.25 2.77
C ILE A 131 -13.67 8.26 2.26
N LEU A 132 -14.35 8.96 3.17
CA LEU A 132 -15.31 10.00 2.79
C LEU A 132 -14.66 11.15 2.01
N ALA A 133 -13.45 11.55 2.37
CA ALA A 133 -12.72 12.61 1.68
C ALA A 133 -12.30 12.23 0.24
N LEU A 134 -12.21 10.93 -0.07
CA LEU A 134 -11.94 10.45 -1.42
C LEU A 134 -13.21 10.23 -2.25
N SER A 135 -14.37 10.09 -1.61
CA SER A 135 -15.63 9.77 -2.29
C SER A 135 -16.40 10.99 -2.77
N GLY A 136 -16.06 12.16 -2.30
CA GLY A 136 -16.84 13.35 -2.55
C GLY A 136 -16.19 14.57 -2.89
#